data_e165547fa8c1c3ccc64ae3644f4d0f9d
#
_entry.id   e165547fa8c1c3ccc64ae3644f4d0f9d
#
_cell.length_a   1.000
_cell.length_b   1.000
_cell.length_c   1.000
_cell.angle_alpha   90.00
_cell.angle_beta   90.00
_cell.angle_gamma   90.00
#
_symmetry.space_group_name_H-M   'P 1'
#
loop_
_entity.id
_entity.type
_entity.pdbx_description
1 polymer ?
#
loop_
_entity_poly.entity_id
_entity_poly.type
_entity_poly.pdbx_seq_one_letter_code
_entity_poly.pdbx_strand_id
1 'polypeptide(L)'
;KESNQLEDKLRGHDVAIDFSAGEAVLKNVEACARAQVPLVEGTTGWKQHESDAKQIVTQHSGAMVYGANFSIGVNLFYRIVKQSAALFASVEGYAPFIEEAHHGRKRDAPSGTALKLRELMSEYLGPDIPTSSTRAGYIPGTHRVGFDSEADQILLTHTARSRQGFASGALLAAHWIHGRTGVFEFGEVIEEIIATKRHINHK
;
A
#
# COMPACT_ATOMS: atom_id res chain seq x y z
N LYS A 1 6.35 -3.10 -31.90
CA LYS A 1 5.02 -3.38 -32.50
C LYS A 1 3.95 -3.70 -31.47
N GLU A 2 4.25 -4.45 -30.39
CA GLU A 2 3.27 -4.81 -29.35
C GLU A 2 2.87 -3.64 -28.41
N SER A 3 3.78 -2.69 -28.12
CA SER A 3 3.46 -1.54 -27.26
C SER A 3 2.43 -0.60 -27.91
N ASN A 4 2.49 -0.40 -29.21
CA ASN A 4 1.52 0.42 -29.93
C ASN A 4 0.10 -0.19 -29.91
N GLN A 5 -0.02 -1.54 -29.90
CA GLN A 5 -1.34 -2.20 -29.82
C GLN A 5 -2.00 -1.99 -28.45
N LEU A 6 -1.24 -1.94 -27.36
CA LEU A 6 -1.79 -1.69 -26.01
C LEU A 6 -2.20 -0.22 -25.88
N GLU A 7 -1.37 0.72 -26.34
CA GLU A 7 -1.67 2.14 -26.37
C GLU A 7 -2.98 2.44 -27.11
N ASP A 8 -3.15 1.87 -28.32
CA ASP A 8 -4.37 2.06 -29.12
C ASP A 8 -5.63 1.52 -28.43
N LYS A 9 -5.49 0.41 -27.68
CA LYS A 9 -6.61 -0.16 -26.91
C LYS A 9 -6.96 0.67 -25.67
N LEU A 10 -6.00 1.39 -25.10
CA LEU A 10 -6.21 2.22 -23.92
C LEU A 10 -6.92 3.54 -24.25
N ARG A 11 -6.73 4.07 -25.46
CA ARG A 11 -7.32 5.37 -25.87
C ARG A 11 -8.82 5.43 -25.63
N GLY A 12 -9.27 6.52 -24.99
CA GLY A 12 -10.68 6.77 -24.70
C GLY A 12 -11.22 6.08 -23.44
N HIS A 13 -10.34 5.42 -22.67
CA HIS A 13 -10.72 4.94 -21.33
C HIS A 13 -10.38 5.99 -20.27
N ASP A 14 -11.19 6.07 -19.23
CA ASP A 14 -11.04 7.05 -18.15
C ASP A 14 -9.85 6.75 -17.24
N VAL A 15 -9.62 5.46 -16.92
CA VAL A 15 -8.54 4.98 -16.03
C VAL A 15 -8.21 3.53 -16.37
N ALA A 16 -6.93 3.17 -16.30
CA ALA A 16 -6.46 1.78 -16.32
C ALA A 16 -6.12 1.30 -14.91
N ILE A 17 -6.35 0.02 -14.64
CA ILE A 17 -5.97 -0.63 -13.38
C ILE A 17 -5.13 -1.85 -13.71
N ASP A 18 -3.89 -1.90 -13.18
CA ASP A 18 -2.95 -3.00 -13.40
C ASP A 18 -2.61 -3.76 -12.11
N PHE A 19 -2.81 -5.08 -12.13
CA PHE A 19 -2.39 -6.05 -11.13
C PHE A 19 -1.81 -7.29 -11.83
N SER A 20 -0.98 -7.08 -12.85
CA SER A 20 -0.47 -8.16 -13.70
C SER A 20 0.83 -8.78 -13.18
N ALA A 21 1.95 -8.48 -13.79
CA ALA A 21 3.25 -9.06 -13.47
C ALA A 21 4.34 -7.98 -13.47
N GLY A 22 5.31 -8.09 -12.54
CA GLY A 22 6.34 -7.06 -12.34
C GLY A 22 7.15 -6.71 -13.59
N GLU A 23 7.42 -7.69 -14.46
CA GLU A 23 8.10 -7.50 -15.72
C GLU A 23 7.28 -6.73 -16.79
N ALA A 24 5.97 -6.67 -16.63
CA ALA A 24 5.09 -5.95 -17.56
C ALA A 24 4.89 -4.47 -17.16
N VAL A 25 5.18 -4.09 -15.92
CA VAL A 25 4.84 -2.78 -15.36
C VAL A 25 5.37 -1.62 -16.21
N LEU A 26 6.67 -1.58 -16.53
CA LEU A 26 7.22 -0.47 -17.32
C LEU A 26 6.54 -0.32 -18.68
N LYS A 27 6.26 -1.44 -19.36
CA LYS A 27 5.54 -1.44 -20.65
C LYS A 27 4.11 -0.92 -20.49
N ASN A 28 3.42 -1.32 -19.43
CA ASN A 28 2.05 -0.88 -19.14
C ASN A 28 2.00 0.60 -18.76
N VAL A 29 2.94 1.06 -17.92
CA VAL A 29 3.10 2.48 -17.55
C VAL A 29 3.35 3.33 -18.80
N GLU A 30 4.27 2.92 -19.70
CA GLU A 30 4.57 3.64 -20.92
C GLU A 30 3.34 3.73 -21.85
N ALA A 31 2.63 2.62 -22.02
CA ALA A 31 1.43 2.59 -22.86
C ALA A 31 0.31 3.50 -22.31
N CYS A 32 0.07 3.48 -21.00
CA CYS A 32 -0.90 4.35 -20.34
C CYS A 32 -0.51 5.82 -20.46
N ALA A 33 0.77 6.16 -20.21
CA ALA A 33 1.27 7.52 -20.29
C ALA A 33 1.15 8.09 -21.72
N ARG A 34 1.48 7.30 -22.74
CA ARG A 34 1.33 7.69 -24.16
C ARG A 34 -0.14 7.82 -24.58
N ALA A 35 -1.00 6.95 -24.09
CA ALA A 35 -2.44 7.00 -24.35
C ALA A 35 -3.14 8.15 -23.60
N GLN A 36 -2.44 8.83 -22.67
CA GLN A 36 -3.00 9.82 -21.74
C GLN A 36 -4.11 9.24 -20.85
N VAL A 37 -3.99 7.98 -20.47
CA VAL A 37 -4.92 7.28 -19.57
C VAL A 37 -4.26 7.14 -18.20
N PRO A 38 -4.85 7.69 -17.14
CA PRO A 38 -4.37 7.52 -15.77
C PRO A 38 -4.25 6.04 -15.39
N LEU A 39 -3.21 5.68 -14.63
CA LEU A 39 -2.94 4.31 -14.22
C LEU A 39 -3.02 4.14 -12.71
N VAL A 40 -3.73 3.11 -12.26
CA VAL A 40 -3.63 2.55 -10.91
C VAL A 40 -2.77 1.28 -10.97
N GLU A 41 -1.56 1.34 -10.40
CA GLU A 41 -0.56 0.28 -10.48
C GLU A 41 -0.42 -0.43 -9.12
N GLY A 42 -0.95 -1.65 -9.03
CA GLY A 42 -0.94 -2.46 -7.82
C GLY A 42 -0.13 -3.75 -7.93
N THR A 43 0.59 -3.93 -9.04
CA THR A 43 1.52 -5.05 -9.21
C THR A 43 2.67 -4.96 -8.21
N THR A 44 3.18 -6.08 -7.77
CA THR A 44 4.35 -6.16 -6.88
C THR A 44 5.57 -6.69 -7.63
N GLY A 45 6.78 -6.50 -7.05
CA GLY A 45 8.00 -7.07 -7.61
C GLY A 45 8.70 -6.22 -8.67
N TRP A 46 8.36 -4.93 -8.79
CA TRP A 46 8.98 -4.01 -9.76
C TRP A 46 9.69 -2.80 -9.12
N LYS A 47 9.93 -2.83 -7.80
CA LYS A 47 10.52 -1.70 -7.05
C LYS A 47 11.84 -1.18 -7.65
N GLN A 48 12.65 -2.05 -8.24
CA GLN A 48 13.89 -1.67 -8.92
C GLN A 48 13.67 -0.75 -10.14
N HIS A 49 12.45 -0.72 -10.69
CA HIS A 49 12.06 0.11 -11.85
C HIS A 49 11.17 1.30 -11.47
N GLU A 50 11.00 1.58 -10.19
CA GLU A 50 10.10 2.64 -9.70
C GLU A 50 10.53 4.03 -10.22
N SER A 51 11.84 4.31 -10.25
CA SER A 51 12.40 5.56 -10.78
C SER A 51 12.08 5.73 -12.27
N ASP A 52 12.25 4.66 -13.05
CA ASP A 52 12.01 4.69 -14.50
C ASP A 52 10.53 4.90 -14.79
N ALA A 53 9.65 4.23 -14.06
CA ALA A 53 8.21 4.39 -14.18
C ALA A 53 7.77 5.84 -13.88
N LYS A 54 8.26 6.42 -12.79
CA LYS A 54 8.00 7.83 -12.43
C LYS A 54 8.48 8.80 -13.51
N GLN A 55 9.65 8.55 -14.08
CA GLN A 55 10.19 9.37 -15.16
C GLN A 55 9.32 9.28 -16.42
N ILE A 56 8.88 8.08 -16.82
CA ILE A 56 7.99 7.89 -17.97
C ILE A 56 6.70 8.68 -17.79
N VAL A 57 6.03 8.54 -16.64
CA VAL A 57 4.78 9.27 -16.37
C VAL A 57 5.00 10.78 -16.43
N THR A 58 6.08 11.29 -15.84
CA THR A 58 6.39 12.72 -15.82
C THR A 58 6.69 13.26 -17.22
N GLN A 59 7.47 12.55 -18.03
CA GLN A 59 7.83 12.94 -19.41
C GLN A 59 6.61 13.08 -20.31
N HIS A 60 5.56 12.31 -20.07
CA HIS A 60 4.33 12.34 -20.85
C HIS A 60 3.22 13.17 -20.20
N SER A 61 3.50 13.90 -19.11
CA SER A 61 2.48 14.60 -18.31
C SER A 61 1.31 13.68 -17.92
N GLY A 62 1.59 12.40 -17.69
CA GLY A 62 0.60 11.38 -17.34
C GLY A 62 0.23 11.42 -15.86
N ALA A 63 -0.56 10.41 -15.44
CA ALA A 63 -0.97 10.23 -14.05
C ALA A 63 -0.85 8.77 -13.61
N MET A 64 -0.30 8.54 -12.41
CA MET A 64 -0.18 7.20 -11.83
C MET A 64 -0.38 7.24 -10.32
N VAL A 65 -1.27 6.38 -9.80
CA VAL A 65 -1.27 5.97 -8.38
C VAL A 65 -0.67 4.59 -8.29
N TYR A 66 0.34 4.42 -7.47
CA TYR A 66 0.98 3.12 -7.26
C TYR A 66 1.00 2.74 -5.78
N GLY A 67 1.11 1.46 -5.49
CA GLY A 67 1.24 0.98 -4.11
C GLY A 67 1.41 -0.52 -4.01
N ALA A 68 2.23 -0.95 -3.06
CA ALA A 68 2.41 -2.37 -2.77
C ALA A 68 1.17 -3.00 -2.12
N ASN A 69 0.25 -2.19 -1.60
CA ASN A 69 -0.96 -2.65 -0.94
C ASN A 69 -2.09 -1.64 -1.07
N PHE A 70 -3.13 -1.99 -1.82
CA PHE A 70 -4.32 -1.16 -2.03
C PHE A 70 -5.44 -1.39 -0.99
N SER A 71 -5.23 -2.19 0.05
CA SER A 71 -6.22 -2.33 1.12
C SER A 71 -6.35 -1.03 1.91
N ILE A 72 -7.52 -0.42 1.88
CA ILE A 72 -7.84 0.77 2.69
C ILE A 72 -7.57 0.47 4.17
N GLY A 73 -8.05 -0.69 4.67
CA GLY A 73 -7.87 -1.10 6.05
C GLY A 73 -6.39 -1.23 6.45
N VAL A 74 -5.54 -1.79 5.59
CA VAL A 74 -4.10 -1.90 5.84
C VAL A 74 -3.44 -0.52 5.87
N ASN A 75 -3.78 0.39 4.97
CA ASN A 75 -3.20 1.73 4.95
C ASN A 75 -3.63 2.56 6.17
N LEU A 76 -4.88 2.41 6.62
CA LEU A 76 -5.33 3.00 7.90
C LEU A 76 -4.59 2.37 9.08
N PHE A 77 -4.38 1.06 9.07
CA PHE A 77 -3.64 0.35 10.10
C PHE A 77 -2.19 0.81 10.20
N TYR A 78 -1.50 1.03 9.07
CA TYR A 78 -0.17 1.64 9.05
C TYR A 78 -0.13 2.98 9.78
N ARG A 79 -1.12 3.83 9.56
CA ARG A 79 -1.19 5.15 10.22
C ARG A 79 -1.43 5.03 11.72
N ILE A 80 -2.34 4.15 12.15
CA ILE A 80 -2.60 3.89 13.57
C ILE A 80 -1.32 3.39 14.24
N VAL A 81 -0.63 2.42 13.62
CA VAL A 81 0.61 1.86 14.17
C VAL A 81 1.72 2.92 14.24
N LYS A 82 1.90 3.74 13.20
CA LYS A 82 2.88 4.84 13.21
C LYS A 82 2.63 5.82 14.36
N GLN A 83 1.37 6.25 14.55
CA GLN A 83 0.99 7.13 15.64
C GLN A 83 1.18 6.46 17.02
N SER A 84 0.83 5.19 17.15
CA SER A 84 1.05 4.44 18.38
C SER A 84 2.54 4.30 18.69
N ALA A 85 3.37 3.97 17.71
CA ALA A 85 4.82 3.88 17.89
C ALA A 85 5.42 5.21 18.40
N ALA A 86 4.99 6.35 17.84
CA ALA A 86 5.40 7.67 18.30
C ALA A 86 4.98 7.95 19.75
N LEU A 87 3.78 7.53 20.17
CA LEU A 87 3.31 7.68 21.55
C LEU A 87 4.14 6.80 22.51
N PHE A 88 4.33 5.53 22.19
CA PHE A 88 5.06 4.59 23.03
C PHE A 88 6.57 4.89 23.11
N ALA A 89 7.14 5.56 22.12
CA ALA A 89 8.53 6.03 22.20
C ALA A 89 8.77 7.05 23.33
N SER A 90 7.72 7.69 23.83
CA SER A 90 7.80 8.67 24.92
C SER A 90 7.58 8.06 26.30
N VAL A 91 7.34 6.74 26.39
CA VAL A 91 7.02 6.04 27.65
C VAL A 91 7.96 4.83 27.80
N GLU A 92 8.68 4.76 28.90
CA GLU A 92 9.53 3.61 29.21
C GLU A 92 8.73 2.38 29.65
N GLY A 93 9.31 1.20 29.48
CA GLY A 93 8.77 -0.05 30.00
C GLY A 93 7.87 -0.82 29.03
N TYR A 94 7.58 -0.30 27.83
CA TYR A 94 6.82 -1.04 26.80
C TYR A 94 7.74 -1.63 25.73
N ALA A 95 7.70 -2.95 25.56
CA ALA A 95 8.41 -3.68 24.51
C ALA A 95 7.51 -3.85 23.28
N PRO A 96 7.90 -3.33 22.11
CA PRO A 96 7.11 -3.50 20.88
C PRO A 96 7.34 -4.88 20.25
N PHE A 97 6.32 -5.44 19.60
CA PHE A 97 6.44 -6.65 18.79
C PHE A 97 5.43 -6.70 17.65
N ILE A 98 5.70 -7.55 16.65
CA ILE A 98 4.82 -7.80 15.50
C ILE A 98 4.57 -9.30 15.39
N GLU A 99 3.31 -9.68 15.18
CA GLU A 99 2.90 -11.02 14.78
C GLU A 99 2.11 -10.96 13.47
N GLU A 100 2.38 -11.90 12.55
CA GLU A 100 1.58 -12.03 11.35
C GLU A 100 1.25 -13.49 11.04
N ALA A 101 0.07 -13.73 10.48
CA ALA A 101 -0.39 -15.05 10.13
C ALA A 101 -1.05 -15.05 8.75
N HIS A 102 -0.67 -16.00 7.89
CA HIS A 102 -1.21 -16.20 6.56
C HIS A 102 -1.41 -17.70 6.25
N HIS A 103 -2.11 -17.95 5.15
CA HIS A 103 -2.33 -19.31 4.65
C HIS A 103 -1.00 -20.03 4.33
N GLY A 104 -1.00 -21.36 4.42
CA GLY A 104 0.21 -22.17 4.23
C GLY A 104 0.90 -22.06 2.87
N ARG A 105 0.21 -21.51 1.84
CA ARG A 105 0.78 -21.32 0.50
C ARG A 105 1.54 -20.00 0.32
N LYS A 106 1.50 -19.07 1.30
CA LYS A 106 2.25 -17.81 1.22
C LYS A 106 3.74 -18.08 1.45
N ARG A 107 4.58 -17.71 0.48
CA ARG A 107 6.01 -18.05 0.45
C ARG A 107 6.89 -17.09 1.25
N ASP A 108 6.60 -15.79 1.18
CA ASP A 108 7.36 -14.76 1.90
C ASP A 108 7.01 -14.77 3.40
N ALA A 109 8.03 -14.70 4.23
CA ALA A 109 7.95 -14.57 5.69
C ALA A 109 9.18 -13.79 6.19
N PRO A 110 9.00 -12.64 6.88
CA PRO A 110 7.73 -11.96 7.12
C PRO A 110 7.06 -11.45 5.84
N SER A 111 5.74 -11.21 5.92
CA SER A 111 4.97 -10.63 4.81
C SER A 111 5.39 -9.19 4.53
N GLY A 112 5.19 -8.69 3.29
CA GLY A 112 5.47 -7.30 2.94
C GLY A 112 4.78 -6.30 3.87
N THR A 113 3.54 -6.59 4.32
CA THR A 113 2.83 -5.77 5.31
C THR A 113 3.55 -5.76 6.66
N ALA A 114 4.03 -6.90 7.15
CA ALA A 114 4.78 -6.97 8.41
C ALA A 114 6.12 -6.22 8.32
N LEU A 115 6.80 -6.31 7.18
CA LEU A 115 8.03 -5.55 6.93
C LEU A 115 7.78 -4.05 6.95
N LYS A 116 6.68 -3.58 6.34
CA LYS A 116 6.31 -2.16 6.36
C LYS A 116 5.90 -1.70 7.75
N LEU A 117 5.18 -2.51 8.52
CA LEU A 117 4.87 -2.20 9.93
C LEU A 117 6.15 -2.05 10.76
N ARG A 118 7.12 -2.95 10.59
CA ARG A 118 8.42 -2.89 11.26
C ARG A 118 9.17 -1.62 10.88
N GLU A 119 9.24 -1.27 9.61
CA GLU A 119 9.85 -0.03 9.12
C GLU A 119 9.25 1.20 9.82
N LEU A 120 7.91 1.33 9.82
CA LEU A 120 7.19 2.44 10.44
C LEU A 120 7.41 2.55 11.95
N MET A 121 7.46 1.41 12.65
CA MET A 121 7.73 1.39 14.08
C MET A 121 9.20 1.72 14.40
N SER A 122 10.12 1.27 13.54
CA SER A 122 11.56 1.48 13.72
C SER A 122 11.96 2.96 13.62
N GLU A 123 11.17 3.80 12.97
CA GLU A 123 11.37 5.26 12.94
C GLU A 123 11.36 5.88 14.35
N TYR A 124 10.68 5.26 15.31
CA TYR A 124 10.46 5.78 16.66
C TYR A 124 11.05 4.91 17.76
N LEU A 125 11.06 3.58 17.57
CA LEU A 125 11.36 2.61 18.63
C LEU A 125 12.68 1.86 18.41
N GLY A 126 13.45 2.25 17.37
CA GLY A 126 14.70 1.57 17.02
C GLY A 126 14.47 0.35 16.10
N PRO A 127 15.57 -0.21 15.56
CA PRO A 127 15.49 -1.21 14.48
C PRO A 127 15.09 -2.62 14.95
N ASP A 128 15.24 -2.93 16.23
CA ASP A 128 15.11 -4.29 16.76
C ASP A 128 13.69 -4.59 17.23
N ILE A 129 12.72 -4.60 16.28
CA ILE A 129 11.33 -4.97 16.56
C ILE A 129 11.14 -6.47 16.31
N PRO A 130 10.92 -7.30 17.35
CA PRO A 130 10.64 -8.72 17.20
C PRO A 130 9.46 -8.95 16.27
N THR A 131 9.62 -9.83 15.29
CA THR A 131 8.59 -10.11 14.29
C THR A 131 8.45 -11.62 14.10
N SER A 132 7.26 -12.18 14.35
CA SER A 132 6.95 -13.58 14.16
C SER A 132 5.97 -13.80 13.02
N SER A 133 6.09 -14.95 12.35
CA SER A 133 5.27 -15.31 11.18
C SER A 133 4.69 -16.69 11.32
N THR A 134 3.38 -16.82 11.18
CA THR A 134 2.68 -18.10 11.11
C THR A 134 2.18 -18.37 9.69
N ARG A 135 2.38 -19.61 9.22
CA ARG A 135 1.85 -20.11 7.95
C ARG A 135 1.03 -21.36 8.20
N ALA A 136 -0.31 -21.25 8.11
CA ALA A 136 -1.22 -22.35 8.41
C ALA A 136 -2.55 -22.23 7.66
N GLY A 137 -3.13 -23.35 7.28
CA GLY A 137 -4.48 -23.46 6.73
C GLY A 137 -4.82 -22.43 5.66
N TYR A 138 -5.95 -21.75 5.86
CA TYR A 138 -6.54 -20.76 4.95
C TYR A 138 -6.60 -19.35 5.56
N ILE A 139 -5.74 -19.02 6.51
CA ILE A 139 -5.70 -17.70 7.15
C ILE A 139 -5.56 -16.63 6.08
N PRO A 140 -6.51 -15.67 5.95
CA PRO A 140 -6.51 -14.72 4.85
C PRO A 140 -5.45 -13.63 4.96
N GLY A 141 -4.91 -13.42 6.17
CA GLY A 141 -3.92 -12.42 6.52
C GLY A 141 -4.33 -11.67 7.77
N THR A 142 -3.60 -11.89 8.87
CA THR A 142 -3.76 -11.17 10.14
C THR A 142 -2.43 -10.55 10.51
N HIS A 143 -2.45 -9.30 10.93
CA HIS A 143 -1.29 -8.58 11.44
C HIS A 143 -1.64 -8.01 12.79
N ARG A 144 -0.78 -8.23 13.78
CA ARG A 144 -0.88 -7.71 15.13
C ARG A 144 0.36 -6.92 15.46
N VAL A 145 0.18 -5.78 16.08
CA VAL A 145 1.25 -4.98 16.66
C VAL A 145 0.94 -4.84 18.13
N GLY A 146 1.86 -5.28 18.96
CA GLY A 146 1.73 -5.21 20.41
C GLY A 146 2.75 -4.29 21.04
N PHE A 147 2.38 -3.74 22.20
CA PHE A 147 3.24 -3.00 23.12
C PHE A 147 3.00 -3.64 24.49
N ASP A 148 4.01 -4.34 25.00
CA ASP A 148 3.92 -5.18 26.19
C ASP A 148 4.71 -4.59 27.34
N SER A 149 4.13 -4.54 28.51
CA SER A 149 4.79 -4.10 29.74
C SER A 149 4.59 -5.12 30.86
N GLU A 150 5.22 -4.94 32.01
CA GLU A 150 5.02 -5.78 33.18
C GLU A 150 3.56 -5.74 33.69
N ALA A 151 2.89 -4.60 33.51
CA ALA A 151 1.55 -4.36 34.07
C ALA A 151 0.41 -4.68 33.09
N ASP A 152 0.60 -4.44 31.82
CA ASP A 152 -0.44 -4.58 30.79
C ASP A 152 0.13 -4.74 29.39
N GLN A 153 -0.75 -5.03 28.43
CA GLN A 153 -0.44 -5.16 27.03
C GLN A 153 -1.47 -4.40 26.18
N ILE A 154 -1.01 -3.64 25.20
CA ILE A 154 -1.86 -3.06 24.16
C ILE A 154 -1.64 -3.80 22.86
N LEU A 155 -2.73 -4.26 22.22
CA LEU A 155 -2.70 -5.02 20.99
C LEU A 155 -3.56 -4.37 19.90
N LEU A 156 -2.94 -3.98 18.80
CA LEU A 156 -3.59 -3.50 17.60
C LEU A 156 -3.67 -4.64 16.58
N THR A 157 -4.86 -4.90 16.04
CA THR A 157 -5.04 -6.03 15.12
C THR A 157 -5.77 -5.62 13.84
N HIS A 158 -5.23 -6.02 12.70
CA HIS A 158 -5.89 -5.99 11.40
C HIS A 158 -6.03 -7.41 10.86
N THR A 159 -7.23 -7.81 10.46
CA THR A 159 -7.50 -9.10 9.80
C THR A 159 -8.22 -8.85 8.47
N ALA A 160 -7.62 -9.28 7.38
CA ALA A 160 -8.27 -9.30 6.07
C ALA A 160 -9.31 -10.43 6.06
N ARG A 161 -10.56 -10.13 5.69
CA ARG A 161 -11.63 -11.15 5.54
C ARG A 161 -11.75 -11.65 4.11
N SER A 162 -11.40 -10.80 3.13
CA SER A 162 -11.46 -11.11 1.71
C SER A 162 -10.52 -10.18 0.92
N ARG A 163 -10.39 -10.42 -0.39
CA ARG A 163 -9.66 -9.51 -1.29
C ARG A 163 -10.46 -8.27 -1.69
N GLN A 164 -11.72 -8.16 -1.28
CA GLN A 164 -12.59 -7.02 -1.63
C GLN A 164 -12.01 -5.67 -1.14
N GLY A 165 -11.31 -5.65 0.02
CA GLY A 165 -10.67 -4.45 0.52
C GLY A 165 -9.62 -3.87 -0.43
N PHE A 166 -8.88 -4.73 -1.15
CA PHE A 166 -7.90 -4.30 -2.17
C PHE A 166 -8.60 -3.76 -3.42
N ALA A 167 -9.64 -4.45 -3.90
CA ALA A 167 -10.42 -4.00 -5.06
C ALA A 167 -11.09 -2.64 -4.79
N SER A 168 -11.68 -2.47 -3.60
CA SER A 168 -12.28 -1.19 -3.20
C SER A 168 -11.26 -0.06 -3.14
N GLY A 169 -10.04 -0.34 -2.68
CA GLY A 169 -8.97 0.65 -2.66
C GLY A 169 -8.46 1.01 -4.07
N ALA A 170 -8.35 0.03 -4.96
CA ALA A 170 -7.98 0.28 -6.36
C ALA A 170 -9.03 1.15 -7.06
N LEU A 171 -10.32 0.87 -6.86
CA LEU A 171 -11.42 1.68 -7.38
C LEU A 171 -11.42 3.09 -6.77
N LEU A 172 -11.14 3.21 -5.48
CA LEU A 172 -11.00 4.51 -4.83
C LEU A 172 -9.88 5.34 -5.46
N ALA A 173 -8.71 4.72 -5.70
CA ALA A 173 -7.59 5.37 -6.38
C ALA A 173 -7.95 5.76 -7.82
N ALA A 174 -8.68 4.90 -8.55
CA ALA A 174 -9.13 5.17 -9.91
C ALA A 174 -10.06 6.38 -9.97
N HIS A 175 -11.01 6.50 -9.05
CA HIS A 175 -11.86 7.69 -8.94
C HIS A 175 -11.07 8.94 -8.58
N TRP A 176 -10.11 8.80 -7.65
CA TRP A 176 -9.34 9.94 -7.17
C TRP A 176 -8.40 10.49 -8.23
N ILE A 177 -7.75 9.64 -9.05
CA ILE A 177 -6.74 10.05 -10.03
C ILE A 177 -7.35 10.67 -11.29
N HIS A 178 -8.62 10.44 -11.56
CA HIS A 178 -9.29 10.97 -12.75
C HIS A 178 -9.19 12.51 -12.83
N GLY A 179 -8.69 13.02 -13.96
CA GLY A 179 -8.47 14.45 -14.18
C GLY A 179 -7.26 15.04 -13.44
N ARG A 180 -6.42 14.23 -12.83
CA ARG A 180 -5.15 14.66 -12.19
C ARG A 180 -3.96 14.30 -13.06
N THR A 181 -2.82 14.93 -12.79
CA THR A 181 -1.50 14.60 -13.36
C THR A 181 -0.48 14.44 -12.25
N GLY A 182 0.50 13.55 -12.45
CA GLY A 182 1.56 13.30 -11.48
C GLY A 182 1.62 11.84 -11.00
N VAL A 183 2.54 11.58 -10.09
CA VAL A 183 2.77 10.24 -9.52
C VAL A 183 2.54 10.29 -8.02
N PHE A 184 1.70 9.41 -7.52
CA PHE A 184 1.24 9.40 -6.14
C PHE A 184 1.34 8.01 -5.55
N GLU A 185 1.83 7.88 -4.31
CA GLU A 185 1.72 6.64 -3.55
C GLU A 185 0.30 6.50 -2.99
N PHE A 186 -0.27 5.30 -2.99
CA PHE A 186 -1.64 5.08 -2.52
C PHE A 186 -1.84 5.48 -1.05
N GLY A 187 -0.80 5.38 -0.22
CA GLY A 187 -0.81 5.89 1.15
C GLY A 187 -1.09 7.39 1.23
N GLU A 188 -0.46 8.20 0.37
CA GLU A 188 -0.67 9.65 0.27
C GLU A 188 -2.09 9.98 -0.19
N VAL A 189 -2.60 9.22 -1.16
CA VAL A 189 -3.98 9.36 -1.65
C VAL A 189 -4.99 9.15 -0.52
N ILE A 190 -4.80 8.13 0.29
CA ILE A 190 -5.66 7.87 1.48
C ILE A 190 -5.58 9.05 2.47
N GLU A 191 -4.39 9.63 2.66
CA GLU A 191 -4.22 10.79 3.54
C GLU A 191 -5.00 12.01 3.07
N GLU A 192 -4.90 12.34 1.80
CA GLU A 192 -5.63 13.47 1.20
C GLU A 192 -7.15 13.28 1.30
N ILE A 193 -7.65 12.08 1.00
CA ILE A 193 -9.08 11.76 1.09
C ILE A 193 -9.59 11.93 2.52
N ILE A 194 -8.84 11.48 3.53
CA ILE A 194 -9.22 11.62 4.94
C ILE A 194 -9.21 13.11 5.36
N ALA A 195 -8.18 13.86 4.98
CA ALA A 195 -8.07 15.28 5.30
C ALA A 195 -9.23 16.08 4.71
N THR A 196 -9.56 15.83 3.44
CA THR A 196 -10.67 16.50 2.74
C THR A 196 -12.02 16.23 3.42
N LYS A 197 -12.30 14.98 3.83
CA LYS A 197 -13.55 14.64 4.53
C LYS A 197 -13.67 15.29 5.91
N ARG A 198 -12.55 15.47 6.64
CA ARG A 198 -12.56 16.18 7.93
C ARG A 198 -12.99 17.64 7.78
N HIS A 199 -12.53 18.32 6.74
CA HIS A 199 -12.91 19.72 6.49
C HIS A 199 -14.39 19.91 6.12
N ILE A 200 -15.02 18.92 5.49
CA ILE A 200 -16.43 18.97 5.11
C ILE A 200 -17.33 18.75 6.32
N ASN A 201 -16.95 17.88 7.26
CA ASN A 201 -17.78 17.54 8.44
C ASN A 201 -17.66 18.54 9.60
N HIS A 202 -16.82 19.57 9.49
CA HIS A 202 -16.66 20.65 10.48
C HIS A 202 -17.25 22.01 10.01
N LYS A 203 -17.98 22.02 8.91
CA LYS A 203 -18.81 23.13 8.43
C LYS A 203 -20.28 22.79 8.56
#